data_3cb092f165ff3b9db3b2988343fe9ed8
#
_entry.id   3cb092f165ff3b9db3b2988343fe9ed8
#
_cell.length_a   1.000
_cell.length_b   1.000
_cell.length_c   1.000
_cell.angle_alpha   90.00
_cell.angle_beta   90.00
_cell.angle_gamma   90.00
#
_symmetry.space_group_name_H-M   'P 1'
#
loop_
_entity.id
_entity.type
_entity.pdbx_description
1 polymer ?
#
loop_
_entity_poly.entity_id
_entity_poly.type
_entity_poly.pdbx_seq_one_letter_code
_entity_poly.pdbx_strand_id
1 'polypeptide(L)'
;MLSTVSALGAQNIGAGKRERAQKILYYAVIITVGFGVMISIIIQFIAEPVVGLFTENAKVILLGSQYIRGYIFDCIFAGVHFSFSGYFCAYGKSGISFLHNCASILCVRIPGVYLTSKLFPETLFPMGLATVGGSILSVAICLIAFVILRNIQIPRQVTATTVSDNLRC
;
A
#
# COMPACT_ATOMS: atom_id res chain seq x y z
N MET A 1 -3.59 8.46 -4.23
CA MET A 1 -4.20 7.17 -4.63
C MET A 1 -5.30 6.68 -3.69
N LEU A 2 -5.11 6.62 -2.38
CA LEU A 2 -6.14 6.18 -1.42
C LEU A 2 -7.48 6.89 -1.62
N SER A 3 -7.50 8.22 -1.59
CA SER A 3 -8.71 9.04 -1.76
C SER A 3 -9.38 8.88 -3.12
N THR A 4 -8.58 8.80 -4.18
CA THR A 4 -9.08 8.62 -5.55
C THR A 4 -9.75 7.26 -5.73
N VAL A 5 -9.11 6.18 -5.27
CA VAL A 5 -9.68 4.83 -5.34
C VAL A 5 -10.93 4.72 -4.46
N SER A 6 -10.92 5.33 -3.28
CA SER A 6 -12.07 5.36 -2.38
C SER A 6 -13.27 6.10 -3.02
N ALA A 7 -13.07 7.29 -3.56
CA ALA A 7 -14.13 8.09 -4.14
C ALA A 7 -14.72 7.43 -5.40
N LEU A 8 -13.89 7.09 -6.38
CA LEU A 8 -14.33 6.44 -7.62
C LEU A 8 -14.91 5.04 -7.35
N GLY A 9 -14.31 4.30 -6.42
CA GLY A 9 -14.82 3.00 -5.98
C GLY A 9 -16.22 3.12 -5.40
N ALA A 10 -16.43 4.02 -4.43
CA ALA A 10 -17.71 4.22 -3.77
C ALA A 10 -18.82 4.62 -4.76
N GLN A 11 -18.52 5.51 -5.71
CA GLN A 11 -19.48 5.90 -6.77
C GLN A 11 -19.90 4.70 -7.62
N ASN A 12 -18.96 3.86 -8.05
CA ASN A 12 -19.26 2.70 -8.87
C ASN A 12 -19.99 1.60 -8.08
N ILE A 13 -19.67 1.43 -6.80
CA ILE A 13 -20.37 0.49 -5.91
C ILE A 13 -21.81 0.95 -5.67
N GLY A 14 -22.00 2.24 -5.38
CA GLY A 14 -23.34 2.84 -5.23
C GLY A 14 -24.20 2.71 -6.48
N ALA A 15 -23.60 2.74 -7.67
CA ALA A 15 -24.27 2.50 -8.95
C ALA A 15 -24.45 1.00 -9.30
N GLY A 16 -24.12 0.08 -8.39
CA GLY A 16 -24.21 -1.37 -8.61
C GLY A 16 -23.11 -1.96 -9.52
N LYS A 17 -22.15 -1.14 -9.99
CA LYS A 17 -21.13 -1.53 -10.97
C LYS A 17 -19.84 -2.01 -10.28
N ARG A 18 -19.92 -3.10 -9.51
CA ARG A 18 -18.78 -3.64 -8.71
C ARG A 18 -17.57 -4.04 -9.53
N GLU A 19 -17.76 -4.58 -10.73
CA GLU A 19 -16.66 -4.92 -11.63
C GLU A 19 -15.81 -3.69 -12.02
N ARG A 20 -16.48 -2.53 -12.19
CA ARG A 20 -15.76 -1.28 -12.46
C ARG A 20 -14.94 -0.83 -11.25
N ALA A 21 -15.43 -1.02 -10.03
CA ALA A 21 -14.66 -0.73 -8.83
C ALA A 21 -13.40 -1.61 -8.71
N GLN A 22 -13.49 -2.88 -9.10
CA GLN A 22 -12.30 -3.76 -9.16
C GLN A 22 -11.30 -3.32 -10.24
N LYS A 23 -11.79 -2.90 -11.41
CA LYS A 23 -10.91 -2.37 -12.47
C LYS A 23 -10.20 -1.09 -12.02
N ILE A 24 -10.87 -0.21 -11.28
CA ILE A 24 -10.27 1.00 -10.71
C ILE A 24 -9.12 0.62 -9.76
N LEU A 25 -9.32 -0.36 -8.88
CA LEU A 25 -8.25 -0.86 -8.02
C LEU A 25 -7.07 -1.39 -8.84
N TYR A 26 -7.33 -2.21 -9.85
CA TYR A 26 -6.29 -2.80 -10.69
C TYR A 26 -5.45 -1.74 -11.42
N TYR A 27 -6.11 -0.74 -12.05
CA TYR A 27 -5.40 0.36 -12.69
C TYR A 27 -4.62 1.21 -11.68
N ALA A 28 -5.18 1.47 -10.50
CA ALA A 28 -4.48 2.20 -9.45
C ALA A 28 -3.20 1.49 -9.01
N VAL A 29 -3.24 0.16 -8.85
CA VAL A 29 -2.06 -0.65 -8.52
C VAL A 29 -1.01 -0.58 -9.63
N ILE A 30 -1.40 -0.73 -10.90
CA ILE A 30 -0.45 -0.64 -12.02
C ILE A 30 0.23 0.73 -12.06
N ILE A 31 -0.55 1.80 -11.95
CA ILE A 31 -0.03 3.17 -12.00
C ILE A 31 0.93 3.41 -10.81
N THR A 32 0.56 3.00 -9.60
CA THR A 32 1.40 3.22 -8.42
C THR A 32 2.68 2.39 -8.46
N VAL A 33 2.62 1.15 -8.90
CA VAL A 33 3.81 0.30 -9.07
C VAL A 33 4.73 0.87 -10.15
N GLY A 34 4.19 1.22 -11.32
CA GLY A 34 4.98 1.80 -12.41
C GLY A 34 5.68 3.10 -12.00
N PHE A 35 4.94 4.01 -11.34
CA PHE A 35 5.51 5.25 -10.82
C PHE A 35 6.52 5.00 -9.69
N GLY A 36 6.21 4.08 -8.77
CA GLY A 36 7.11 3.71 -7.67
C GLY A 36 8.43 3.11 -8.16
N VAL A 37 8.40 2.24 -9.17
CA VAL A 37 9.60 1.68 -9.80
C VAL A 37 10.41 2.78 -10.48
N MET A 38 9.77 3.64 -11.26
CA MET A 38 10.44 4.75 -11.94
C MET A 38 11.18 5.66 -10.93
N ILE A 39 10.49 6.09 -9.87
CA ILE A 39 11.10 6.93 -8.83
C ILE A 39 12.19 6.19 -8.07
N SER A 40 12.02 4.88 -7.79
CA SER A 40 13.05 4.09 -7.12
C SER A 40 14.34 4.04 -7.92
N ILE A 41 14.26 3.87 -9.24
CA ILE A 41 15.44 3.89 -10.12
C ILE A 41 16.12 5.27 -10.09
N ILE A 42 15.35 6.35 -10.22
CA ILE A 42 15.88 7.71 -10.23
C ILE A 42 16.63 8.01 -8.91
N ILE A 43 16.02 7.71 -7.78
CA ILE A 43 16.60 7.99 -6.45
C ILE A 43 17.90 7.21 -6.21
N GLN A 44 18.10 6.02 -6.79
CA GLN A 44 19.39 5.34 -6.65
C GLN A 44 20.57 6.19 -7.15
N PHE A 45 20.35 7.00 -8.16
CA PHE A 45 21.40 7.85 -8.75
C PHE A 45 21.51 9.24 -8.10
N ILE A 46 20.39 9.81 -7.62
CA ILE A 46 20.33 11.18 -7.13
C ILE A 46 20.13 11.32 -5.60
N ALA A 47 20.26 10.21 -4.84
CA ALA A 47 20.03 10.26 -3.37
C ALA A 47 20.91 11.29 -2.65
N GLU A 48 22.20 11.35 -2.97
CA GLU A 48 23.13 12.31 -2.35
C GLU A 48 22.80 13.78 -2.65
N PRO A 49 22.59 14.21 -3.91
CA PRO A 49 22.11 15.55 -4.22
C PRO A 49 20.81 15.91 -3.52
N VAL A 50 19.86 14.97 -3.43
CA VAL A 50 18.57 15.22 -2.77
C VAL A 50 18.74 15.48 -1.28
N VAL A 51 19.55 14.71 -0.58
CA VAL A 51 19.86 14.96 0.85
C VAL A 51 20.66 16.25 1.02
N GLY A 52 21.58 16.54 0.10
CA GLY A 52 22.39 17.77 0.10
C GLY A 52 21.58 19.05 0.01
N LEU A 53 20.34 19.02 -0.48
CA LEU A 53 19.43 20.18 -0.45
C LEU A 53 19.01 20.59 0.98
N PHE A 54 19.09 19.67 1.94
CA PHE A 54 18.63 19.88 3.32
C PHE A 54 19.76 20.11 4.31
N THR A 55 21.01 19.76 3.97
CA THR A 55 22.16 19.86 4.88
C THR A 55 23.48 19.94 4.11
N GLU A 56 24.46 20.67 4.67
CA GLU A 56 25.83 20.74 4.15
C GLU A 56 26.78 19.74 4.84
N ASN A 57 26.31 19.05 5.89
CA ASN A 57 27.14 18.10 6.64
C ASN A 57 27.34 16.81 5.85
N ALA A 58 28.57 16.56 5.40
CA ALA A 58 28.93 15.42 4.57
C ALA A 58 28.56 14.05 5.20
N LYS A 59 28.68 13.93 6.53
CA LYS A 59 28.30 12.68 7.24
C LYS A 59 26.81 12.45 7.21
N VAL A 60 26.00 13.52 7.35
CA VAL A 60 24.54 13.45 7.29
C VAL A 60 24.08 13.13 5.87
N ILE A 61 24.74 13.73 4.85
CA ILE A 61 24.46 13.43 3.44
C ILE A 61 24.70 11.95 3.15
N LEU A 62 25.84 11.41 3.58
CA LEU A 62 26.20 9.99 3.37
C LEU A 62 25.18 9.05 4.01
N LEU A 63 24.88 9.23 5.30
CA LEU A 63 23.97 8.37 6.04
C LEU A 63 22.51 8.51 5.54
N GLY A 64 22.08 9.75 5.26
CA GLY A 64 20.75 10.01 4.73
C GLY A 64 20.55 9.43 3.33
N SER A 65 21.54 9.51 2.46
CA SER A 65 21.45 8.89 1.12
C SER A 65 21.35 7.37 1.20
N GLN A 66 22.10 6.73 2.10
CA GLN A 66 21.98 5.28 2.35
C GLN A 66 20.56 4.91 2.81
N TYR A 67 19.99 5.68 3.74
CA TYR A 67 18.64 5.45 4.23
C TYR A 67 17.60 5.58 3.11
N ILE A 68 17.66 6.67 2.32
CA ILE A 68 16.72 6.91 1.24
C ILE A 68 16.81 5.82 0.16
N ARG A 69 18.02 5.39 -0.20
CA ARG A 69 18.22 4.28 -1.16
C ARG A 69 17.56 2.97 -0.72
N GLY A 70 17.59 2.67 0.59
CA GLY A 70 16.87 1.51 1.14
C GLY A 70 15.35 1.75 1.25
N TYR A 71 14.96 2.92 1.76
CA TYR A 71 13.57 3.26 2.01
C TYR A 71 12.72 3.40 0.74
N ILE A 72 13.31 3.84 -0.37
CA ILE A 72 12.54 4.16 -1.60
C ILE A 72 11.77 2.97 -2.16
N PHE A 73 12.24 1.74 -1.94
CA PHE A 73 11.51 0.53 -2.33
C PHE A 73 10.18 0.39 -1.60
N ASP A 74 10.04 1.00 -0.41
CA ASP A 74 8.79 1.07 0.33
C ASP A 74 7.68 1.76 -0.48
N CYS A 75 8.01 2.74 -1.30
CA CYS A 75 7.04 3.47 -2.14
C CYS A 75 6.25 2.56 -3.09
N ILE A 76 6.89 1.49 -3.60
CA ILE A 76 6.23 0.52 -4.49
C ILE A 76 5.15 -0.22 -3.72
N PHE A 77 5.50 -0.81 -2.57
CA PHE A 77 4.58 -1.58 -1.74
C PHE A 77 3.55 -0.69 -1.05
N ALA A 78 3.95 0.51 -0.62
CA ALA A 78 3.06 1.52 -0.06
C ALA A 78 1.96 1.92 -1.05
N GLY A 79 2.31 2.14 -2.32
CA GLY A 79 1.33 2.43 -3.38
C GLY A 79 0.29 1.33 -3.52
N VAL A 80 0.71 0.08 -3.43
CA VAL A 80 -0.19 -1.09 -3.51
C VAL A 80 -1.15 -1.12 -2.31
N HIS A 81 -0.63 -1.16 -1.07
CA HIS A 81 -1.51 -1.28 0.10
C HIS A 81 -2.41 -0.06 0.31
N PHE A 82 -1.99 1.16 -0.07
CA PHE A 82 -2.86 2.34 -0.06
C PHE A 82 -3.96 2.26 -1.12
N SER A 83 -3.73 1.65 -2.26
CA SER A 83 -4.77 1.39 -3.26
C SER A 83 -5.83 0.41 -2.73
N PHE A 84 -5.40 -0.68 -2.07
CA PHE A 84 -6.30 -1.61 -1.39
C PHE A 84 -7.06 -0.94 -0.24
N SER A 85 -6.40 -0.10 0.56
CA SER A 85 -7.05 0.70 1.61
C SER A 85 -8.17 1.56 1.06
N GLY A 86 -7.94 2.24 -0.07
CA GLY A 86 -8.97 3.00 -0.76
C GLY A 86 -10.16 2.14 -1.19
N TYR A 87 -9.88 0.95 -1.70
CA TYR A 87 -10.92 -0.01 -2.09
C TYR A 87 -11.74 -0.49 -0.88
N PHE A 88 -11.12 -0.81 0.25
CA PHE A 88 -11.84 -1.19 1.47
C PHE A 88 -12.68 -0.05 2.03
N CYS A 89 -12.16 1.18 1.99
CA CYS A 89 -12.93 2.39 2.37
C CYS A 89 -14.15 2.59 1.46
N ALA A 90 -14.03 2.34 0.15
CA ALA A 90 -15.15 2.41 -0.79
C ALA A 90 -16.29 1.44 -0.44
N TYR A 91 -15.97 0.29 0.17
CA TYR A 91 -16.93 -0.67 0.70
C TYR A 91 -17.40 -0.39 2.14
N GLY A 92 -17.03 0.76 2.73
CA GLY A 92 -17.36 1.10 4.11
C GLY A 92 -16.60 0.26 5.15
N LYS A 93 -15.52 -0.43 4.76
CA LYS A 93 -14.72 -1.31 5.63
C LYS A 93 -13.36 -0.68 6.00
N SER A 94 -13.38 0.58 6.42
CA SER A 94 -12.18 1.33 6.84
C SER A 94 -11.42 0.68 8.00
N GLY A 95 -12.10 -0.11 8.83
CA GLY A 95 -11.45 -0.87 9.92
C GLY A 95 -10.38 -1.83 9.42
N ILE A 96 -10.54 -2.44 8.23
CA ILE A 96 -9.51 -3.31 7.63
C ILE A 96 -8.28 -2.48 7.25
N SER A 97 -8.49 -1.28 6.68
CA SER A 97 -7.41 -0.34 6.36
C SER A 97 -6.61 0.08 7.59
N PHE A 98 -7.28 0.34 8.70
CA PHE A 98 -6.64 0.67 9.96
C PHE A 98 -5.85 -0.53 10.51
N LEU A 99 -6.47 -1.70 10.54
CA LEU A 99 -5.89 -2.91 11.15
C LEU A 99 -4.58 -3.34 10.46
N HIS A 100 -4.55 -3.44 9.12
CA HIS A 100 -3.33 -3.86 8.43
C HIS A 100 -2.19 -2.84 8.61
N ASN A 101 -2.51 -1.53 8.69
CA ASN A 101 -1.52 -0.49 8.89
C ASN A 101 -0.94 -0.54 10.31
N CYS A 102 -1.79 -0.66 11.34
CA CYS A 102 -1.35 -0.86 12.72
C CYS A 102 -0.50 -2.13 12.88
N ALA A 103 -0.94 -3.25 12.32
CA ALA A 103 -0.20 -4.50 12.38
C ALA A 103 1.19 -4.38 11.74
N SER A 104 1.28 -3.73 10.58
CA SER A 104 2.55 -3.49 9.90
C SER A 104 3.51 -2.63 10.74
N ILE A 105 3.01 -1.54 11.32
CA ILE A 105 3.84 -0.63 12.11
C ILE A 105 4.32 -1.31 13.38
N LEU A 106 3.41 -1.91 14.15
CA LEU A 106 3.74 -2.47 15.46
C LEU A 106 4.55 -3.77 15.38
N CYS A 107 4.23 -4.65 14.42
CA CYS A 107 4.84 -5.97 14.34
C CYS A 107 6.14 -6.00 13.53
N VAL A 108 6.31 -5.10 12.55
CA VAL A 108 7.46 -5.16 11.63
C VAL A 108 8.26 -3.87 11.60
N ARG A 109 7.63 -2.71 11.39
CA ARG A 109 8.39 -1.45 11.24
C ARG A 109 9.13 -1.07 12.53
N ILE A 110 8.46 -1.05 13.68
CA ILE A 110 9.09 -0.68 14.94
C ILE A 110 10.15 -1.71 15.36
N PRO A 111 9.86 -3.03 15.46
CA PRO A 111 10.88 -4.01 15.86
C PRO A 111 12.00 -4.13 14.82
N GLY A 112 11.67 -4.04 13.53
CA GLY A 112 12.64 -4.14 12.44
C GLY A 112 13.65 -2.99 12.46
N VAL A 113 13.19 -1.75 12.58
CA VAL A 113 14.07 -0.57 12.67
C VAL A 113 14.89 -0.62 13.97
N TYR A 114 14.32 -1.00 15.09
CA TYR A 114 15.04 -1.16 16.35
C TYR A 114 16.16 -2.22 16.24
N LEU A 115 15.85 -3.39 15.68
CA LEU A 115 16.80 -4.47 15.52
C LEU A 115 17.94 -4.09 14.57
N THR A 116 17.61 -3.50 13.41
CA THR A 116 18.63 -3.07 12.44
C THR A 116 19.51 -1.95 12.98
N SER A 117 18.99 -1.04 13.82
CA SER A 117 19.78 0.01 14.46
C SER A 117 20.81 -0.55 15.46
N LYS A 118 20.50 -1.69 16.09
CA LYS A 118 21.43 -2.37 17.02
C LYS A 118 22.48 -3.22 16.29
N LEU A 119 22.07 -3.89 15.21
CA LEU A 119 22.95 -4.79 14.45
C LEU A 119 23.91 -4.02 13.52
N PHE A 120 23.48 -2.90 12.97
CA PHE A 120 24.22 -2.11 11.98
C PHE A 120 24.27 -0.62 12.36
N PRO A 121 25.01 -0.24 13.43
CA PRO A 121 25.01 1.15 13.93
C PRO A 121 25.71 2.14 12.97
N GLU A 122 26.55 1.66 12.07
CA GLU A 122 27.33 2.51 11.15
C GLU A 122 26.64 2.77 9.80
N THR A 123 25.59 2.01 9.46
CA THR A 123 24.90 2.12 8.16
C THR A 123 23.41 2.23 8.34
N LEU A 124 22.78 3.18 7.63
CA LEU A 124 21.31 3.38 7.69
C LEU A 124 20.54 2.64 6.59
N PHE A 125 21.22 2.03 5.63
CA PHE A 125 20.59 1.29 4.54
C PHE A 125 19.70 0.13 5.03
N PRO A 126 20.11 -0.73 6.00
CA PRO A 126 19.27 -1.79 6.53
C PRO A 126 18.01 -1.29 7.26
N MET A 127 18.10 -0.10 7.89
CA MET A 127 16.91 0.54 8.51
C MET A 127 15.88 0.95 7.46
N GLY A 128 16.33 1.47 6.32
CA GLY A 128 15.45 1.76 5.17
C GLY A 128 14.75 0.49 4.67
N LEU A 129 15.46 -0.62 4.53
CA LEU A 129 14.89 -1.91 4.11
C LEU A 129 13.93 -2.52 5.13
N ALA A 130 14.16 -2.31 6.43
CA ALA A 130 13.26 -2.80 7.47
C ALA A 130 11.83 -2.23 7.33
N THR A 131 11.69 -0.99 6.86
CA THR A 131 10.38 -0.38 6.60
C THR A 131 9.65 -1.07 5.44
N VAL A 132 10.39 -1.50 4.41
CA VAL A 132 9.86 -2.25 3.26
C VAL A 132 9.21 -3.57 3.72
N GLY A 133 9.83 -4.27 4.68
CA GLY A 133 9.26 -5.48 5.29
C GLY A 133 7.86 -5.24 5.87
N GLY A 134 7.65 -4.08 6.51
CA GLY A 134 6.33 -3.67 7.01
C GLY A 134 5.29 -3.50 5.91
N SER A 135 5.66 -2.88 4.81
CA SER A 135 4.75 -2.69 3.67
C SER A 135 4.44 -4.01 2.95
N ILE A 136 5.39 -4.93 2.87
CA ILE A 136 5.15 -6.29 2.35
C ILE A 136 4.10 -7.01 3.20
N LEU A 137 4.21 -6.96 4.53
CA LEU A 137 3.20 -7.51 5.43
C LEU A 137 1.83 -6.86 5.20
N SER A 138 1.78 -5.53 5.08
CA SER A 138 0.53 -4.82 4.76
C SER A 138 -0.10 -5.30 3.46
N VAL A 139 0.70 -5.45 2.40
CA VAL A 139 0.22 -5.97 1.11
C VAL A 139 -0.33 -7.38 1.25
N ALA A 140 0.36 -8.27 1.98
CA ALA A 140 -0.10 -9.64 2.21
C ALA A 140 -1.47 -9.66 2.93
N ILE A 141 -1.63 -8.87 3.99
CA ILE A 141 -2.91 -8.76 4.73
C ILE A 141 -4.00 -8.20 3.80
N CYS A 142 -3.70 -7.18 2.99
CA CYS A 142 -4.64 -6.60 2.05
C CYS A 142 -5.11 -7.61 0.99
N LEU A 143 -4.20 -8.43 0.44
CA LEU A 143 -4.54 -9.48 -0.53
C LEU A 143 -5.46 -10.53 0.09
N ILE A 144 -5.15 -11.00 1.30
CA ILE A 144 -5.99 -11.96 2.04
C ILE A 144 -7.38 -11.36 2.27
N ALA A 145 -7.45 -10.13 2.78
CA ALA A 145 -8.70 -9.43 3.03
C ALA A 145 -9.52 -9.24 1.74
N PHE A 146 -8.85 -8.93 0.61
CA PHE A 146 -9.50 -8.78 -0.69
C PHE A 146 -10.13 -10.10 -1.17
N VAL A 147 -9.41 -11.22 -1.06
CA VAL A 147 -9.91 -12.54 -1.43
C VAL A 147 -11.12 -12.94 -0.57
N ILE A 148 -11.04 -12.72 0.74
CA ILE A 148 -12.15 -12.99 1.67
C ILE A 148 -13.37 -12.15 1.30
N LEU A 149 -13.20 -10.84 1.07
CA LEU A 149 -14.29 -9.95 0.69
C LEU A 149 -14.92 -10.35 -0.63
N ARG A 150 -14.13 -10.72 -1.62
CA ARG A 150 -14.61 -11.21 -2.91
C ARG A 150 -15.47 -12.46 -2.74
N ASN A 151 -15.02 -13.44 -1.95
CA ASN A 151 -15.72 -14.68 -1.74
C ASN A 151 -17.05 -14.50 -0.96
N ILE A 152 -17.11 -13.57 -0.01
CA ILE A 152 -18.33 -13.25 0.74
C ILE A 152 -19.38 -12.54 -0.15
N GLN A 153 -18.93 -11.77 -1.15
CA GLN A 153 -19.84 -10.96 -1.98
C GLN A 153 -20.47 -11.73 -3.15
N ILE A 154 -19.79 -12.77 -3.66
CA ILE A 154 -20.30 -13.61 -4.75
C ILE A 154 -21.62 -14.30 -4.39
N PRO A 155 -21.80 -14.95 -3.22
CA PRO A 155 -23.04 -15.62 -2.86
C PRO A 155 -24.26 -14.68 -2.75
N ARG A 156 -24.07 -13.45 -2.30
CA ARG A 156 -25.17 -12.47 -2.15
C ARG A 156 -25.78 -12.00 -3.48
N GLN A 157 -25.01 -12.02 -4.56
CA GLN A 157 -25.56 -11.63 -5.88
C GLN A 157 -26.46 -12.73 -6.46
N VAL A 158 -26.08 -14.00 -6.31
CA VAL A 158 -26.89 -15.14 -6.78
C VAL A 158 -28.25 -15.14 -6.10
N THR A 159 -28.27 -14.94 -4.78
CA THR A 159 -29.53 -14.91 -4.02
C THR A 159 -30.43 -13.71 -4.39
N ALA A 160 -29.87 -12.53 -4.63
CA ALA A 160 -30.63 -11.35 -5.01
C ALA A 160 -31.24 -11.45 -6.41
N THR A 161 -30.51 -12.05 -7.37
CA THR A 161 -31.01 -12.27 -8.73
C THR A 161 -32.14 -13.31 -8.74
N THR A 162 -32.00 -14.41 -8.00
CA THR A 162 -33.02 -15.46 -7.90
C THR A 162 -34.32 -14.95 -7.26
N VAL A 163 -34.21 -14.07 -6.25
CA VAL A 163 -35.39 -13.45 -5.61
C VAL A 163 -36.08 -12.47 -6.54
N SER A 164 -35.32 -11.68 -7.33
CA SER A 164 -35.88 -10.74 -8.31
C SER A 164 -36.60 -11.44 -9.45
N ASP A 165 -36.08 -12.57 -9.92
CA ASP A 165 -36.68 -13.36 -11.00
C ASP A 165 -37.97 -14.07 -10.54
N ASN A 166 -38.01 -14.54 -9.28
CA ASN A 166 -39.21 -15.17 -8.70
C ASN A 166 -40.33 -14.15 -8.38
N LEU A 167 -40.03 -12.85 -8.29
CA LEU A 167 -41.04 -11.80 -8.10
C LEU A 167 -41.58 -11.23 -9.41
N ARG A 168 -41.07 -11.64 -10.57
CA ARG A 168 -41.52 -11.20 -11.91
C ARG A 168 -42.40 -12.23 -12.61
N CYS A 169 -42.57 -13.42 -12.03
CA CYS A 169 -43.60 -14.42 -12.42
C CYS A 169 -44.87 -14.23 -11.58
#